data_b8a483146c07fac0f3d724c0b2ea3002
#
_entry.id   b8a483146c07fac0f3d724c0b2ea3002
#
_cell.length_a   1.000
_cell.length_b   1.000
_cell.length_c   1.000
_cell.angle_alpha   90.00
_cell.angle_beta   90.00
_cell.angle_gamma   90.00
#
_symmetry.space_group_name_H-M   'P 1'
#
loop_
_entity.id
_entity.type
_entity.pdbx_description
1 polymer ?
#
loop_
_entity_poly.entity_id
_entity_poly.type
_entity_poly.pdbx_seq_one_letter_code
_entity_poly.pdbx_strand_id
1 'polypeptide(L)'
;MKTSDFSINEFSDKLKSGKMSRRKFNQILSAAGVSLVMTPMIPRTAAAAAADQATYFTWGGYDDPAMFGPYIAKHGEPPNFAAFGGSEEGLTKMRAGYVIDVAHPCNQAIPRWVASGLFRTVDTDKLSNWSDVIPSLWNLEGNVVDGKPYMVPFDWGQTSITYRPDLVDWQGKEESWGLLWDERYKGRL
;
A
#
# COMPACT_ATOMS: atom_id res chain seq x y z
N MET A 1 17.49 -11.45 -33.46
CA MET A 1 17.29 -10.15 -32.81
C MET A 1 17.96 -10.22 -31.46
N LYS A 2 19.05 -9.46 -31.22
CA LYS A 2 19.82 -9.51 -29.98
C LYS A 2 18.97 -8.93 -28.85
N THR A 3 18.76 -9.69 -27.80
CA THR A 3 18.22 -9.21 -26.54
C THR A 3 19.22 -8.20 -25.97
N SER A 4 18.90 -6.90 -26.12
CA SER A 4 19.68 -5.85 -25.44
C SER A 4 19.46 -6.02 -23.96
N ASP A 5 20.54 -6.09 -23.20
CA ASP A 5 20.53 -6.09 -21.73
C ASP A 5 19.71 -4.90 -21.23
N PHE A 6 18.52 -5.19 -20.70
CA PHE A 6 17.62 -4.23 -20.13
C PHE A 6 18.11 -3.89 -18.73
N SER A 7 18.82 -2.78 -18.57
CA SER A 7 19.32 -2.34 -17.27
C SER A 7 18.28 -1.47 -16.55
N ILE A 8 17.58 -2.05 -15.58
CA ILE A 8 16.64 -1.34 -14.70
C ILE A 8 17.31 -0.14 -14.01
N ASN A 9 18.59 -0.26 -13.66
CA ASN A 9 19.36 0.79 -13.01
C ASN A 9 19.48 2.04 -13.89
N GLU A 10 19.75 1.89 -15.19
CA GLU A 10 19.86 2.99 -16.13
C GLU A 10 18.53 3.77 -16.26
N PHE A 11 17.40 3.06 -16.26
CA PHE A 11 16.10 3.70 -16.31
C PHE A 11 15.73 4.39 -15.00
N SER A 12 16.10 3.81 -13.86
CA SER A 12 15.94 4.43 -12.54
C SER A 12 16.71 5.75 -12.44
N ASP A 13 17.94 5.78 -12.95
CA ASP A 13 18.78 6.99 -12.95
C ASP A 13 18.24 8.07 -13.87
N LYS A 14 17.69 7.70 -15.02
CA LYS A 14 17.00 8.64 -15.92
C LYS A 14 15.73 9.23 -15.29
N LEU A 15 15.01 8.45 -14.48
CA LEU A 15 13.87 8.95 -13.75
C LEU A 15 14.29 9.92 -12.63
N LYS A 16 15.28 9.54 -11.80
CA LYS A 16 15.80 10.37 -10.72
C LYS A 16 16.40 11.70 -11.22
N SER A 17 17.00 11.69 -12.41
CA SER A 17 17.57 12.89 -13.05
C SER A 17 16.55 13.74 -13.82
N GLY A 18 15.25 13.41 -13.78
CA GLY A 18 14.20 14.13 -14.51
C GLY A 18 14.23 13.96 -16.04
N LYS A 19 15.11 13.10 -16.57
CA LYS A 19 15.24 12.84 -18.02
C LYS A 19 14.20 11.88 -18.56
N MET A 20 13.36 11.29 -17.67
CA MET A 20 12.27 10.38 -18.02
C MET A 20 11.08 10.65 -17.12
N SER A 21 9.87 10.69 -17.70
CA SER A 21 8.65 10.80 -16.91
C SER A 21 8.30 9.45 -16.25
N ARG A 22 7.67 9.48 -15.06
CA ARG A 22 7.18 8.29 -14.34
C ARG A 22 6.28 7.42 -15.22
N ARG A 23 5.43 8.03 -16.04
CA ARG A 23 4.55 7.33 -16.98
C ARG A 23 5.34 6.49 -17.99
N LYS A 24 6.39 7.07 -18.58
CA LYS A 24 7.23 6.37 -19.55
C LYS A 24 8.02 5.23 -18.90
N PHE A 25 8.49 5.44 -17.67
CA PHE A 25 9.13 4.39 -16.87
C PHE A 25 8.18 3.20 -16.62
N ASN A 26 6.97 3.47 -16.14
CA ASN A 26 5.97 2.42 -15.88
C ASN A 26 5.53 1.69 -17.18
N GLN A 27 5.41 2.39 -18.30
CA GLN A 27 5.12 1.78 -19.61
C GLN A 27 6.22 0.82 -20.06
N ILE A 28 7.49 1.16 -19.82
CA ILE A 28 8.63 0.30 -20.19
C ILE A 28 8.65 -0.95 -19.31
N LEU A 29 8.40 -0.83 -18.01
CA LEU A 29 8.30 -1.97 -17.09
C LEU A 29 7.16 -2.92 -17.49
N SER A 30 6.01 -2.39 -17.87
CA SER A 30 4.87 -3.19 -18.36
C SER A 30 5.20 -3.93 -19.64
N ALA A 31 5.91 -3.29 -20.57
CA ALA A 31 6.34 -3.90 -21.83
C ALA A 31 7.42 -4.97 -21.64
N ALA A 32 8.19 -4.91 -20.56
CA ALA A 32 9.23 -5.88 -20.20
C ALA A 32 8.68 -7.15 -19.53
N GLY A 33 7.36 -7.36 -19.52
CA GLY A 33 6.72 -8.56 -18.97
C GLY A 33 6.59 -8.58 -17.44
N VAL A 34 6.82 -7.47 -16.78
CA VAL A 34 6.40 -7.27 -15.39
C VAL A 34 4.89 -7.11 -15.42
N SER A 35 4.16 -8.20 -15.24
CA SER A 35 2.69 -8.21 -15.27
C SER A 35 2.14 -7.36 -14.14
N LEU A 36 1.85 -6.10 -14.44
CA LEU A 36 0.91 -5.31 -13.68
C LEU A 36 -0.47 -5.90 -13.94
N VAL A 37 -1.13 -6.42 -12.94
CA VAL A 37 -2.55 -6.75 -13.03
C VAL A 37 -3.28 -5.42 -13.25
N MET A 38 -3.55 -5.13 -14.50
CA MET A 38 -4.37 -3.99 -14.91
C MET A 38 -5.82 -4.35 -14.59
N THR A 39 -6.38 -3.79 -13.53
CA THR A 39 -7.83 -3.62 -13.47
C THR A 39 -8.28 -2.88 -14.74
N PRO A 40 -9.41 -3.26 -15.36
CA PRO A 40 -9.86 -2.62 -16.59
C PRO A 40 -10.03 -1.12 -16.36
N MET A 41 -9.10 -0.34 -16.89
CA MET A 41 -9.25 1.11 -16.94
C MET A 41 -10.41 1.44 -17.87
N ILE A 42 -11.47 2.00 -17.30
CA ILE A 42 -12.43 2.79 -18.07
C ILE A 42 -11.62 3.84 -18.84
N PRO A 43 -11.80 3.98 -20.17
CA PRO A 43 -11.07 4.97 -20.93
C PRO A 43 -11.42 6.37 -20.43
N ARG A 44 -10.60 6.90 -19.55
CA ARG A 44 -10.60 8.32 -19.23
C ARG A 44 -9.94 9.02 -20.40
N THR A 45 -10.66 9.93 -21.03
CA THR A 45 -10.07 10.94 -21.92
C THR A 45 -8.91 11.59 -21.19
N ALA A 46 -7.72 11.36 -21.70
CA ALA A 46 -6.49 11.80 -21.06
C ALA A 46 -6.44 13.33 -21.07
N ALA A 47 -6.91 13.95 -20.00
CA ALA A 47 -6.54 15.31 -19.69
C ALA A 47 -5.06 15.30 -19.22
N ALA A 48 -4.27 16.19 -19.76
CA ALA A 48 -2.83 16.29 -19.53
C ALA A 48 -2.41 16.66 -18.08
N ALA A 49 -3.35 16.69 -17.15
CA ALA A 49 -3.14 17.05 -15.75
C ALA A 49 -2.62 15.91 -14.85
N ALA A 50 -2.65 14.67 -15.30
CA ALA A 50 -2.33 13.50 -14.45
C ALA A 50 -0.83 13.26 -14.23
N ALA A 51 0.06 14.05 -14.82
CA ALA A 51 1.51 13.79 -14.73
C ALA A 51 2.12 14.23 -13.39
N ASP A 52 1.40 15.05 -12.62
CA ASP A 52 1.92 15.68 -11.39
C ASP A 52 1.16 15.27 -10.12
N GLN A 53 0.23 14.33 -10.22
CA GLN A 53 -0.52 13.83 -9.08
C GLN A 53 0.27 12.77 -8.32
N ALA A 54 0.22 12.83 -6.99
CA ALA A 54 0.80 11.80 -6.14
C ALA A 54 0.20 10.43 -6.44
N THR A 55 1.03 9.40 -6.41
CA THR A 55 0.59 7.99 -6.55
C THR A 55 0.40 7.38 -5.17
N TYR A 56 -0.84 7.01 -4.88
CA TYR A 56 -1.22 6.28 -3.68
C TYR A 56 -1.29 4.78 -3.97
N PHE A 57 -0.42 4.01 -3.33
CA PHE A 57 -0.29 2.58 -3.49
C PHE A 57 -0.95 1.88 -2.32
N THR A 58 -2.10 1.24 -2.55
CA THR A 58 -3.00 0.81 -1.49
C THR A 58 -3.71 -0.51 -1.82
N TRP A 59 -4.58 -0.93 -0.94
CA TRP A 59 -5.47 -2.07 -1.12
C TRP A 59 -6.63 -1.73 -2.05
N GLY A 60 -7.22 -2.74 -2.68
CA GLY A 60 -8.47 -2.55 -3.42
C GLY A 60 -9.59 -2.03 -2.51
N GLY A 61 -10.39 -1.09 -3.02
CA GLY A 61 -11.46 -0.45 -2.28
C GLY A 61 -11.09 0.85 -1.55
N TYR A 62 -9.80 1.21 -1.51
CA TYR A 62 -9.35 2.49 -0.97
C TYR A 62 -9.17 3.57 -2.05
N ASP A 63 -9.71 3.35 -3.21
CA ASP A 63 -9.69 4.26 -4.36
C ASP A 63 -11.01 5.03 -4.53
N ASP A 64 -11.90 5.01 -3.53
CA ASP A 64 -13.15 5.76 -3.54
C ASP A 64 -12.87 7.26 -3.44
N PRO A 65 -13.28 8.07 -4.44
CA PRO A 65 -13.10 9.52 -4.42
C PRO A 65 -13.69 10.21 -3.19
N ALA A 66 -14.71 9.62 -2.56
CA ALA A 66 -15.32 10.17 -1.34
C ALA A 66 -14.34 10.27 -0.16
N MET A 67 -13.28 9.43 -0.14
CA MET A 67 -12.23 9.46 0.88
C MET A 67 -11.26 10.64 0.71
N PHE A 68 -11.22 11.27 -0.47
CA PHE A 68 -10.20 12.24 -0.86
C PHE A 68 -10.75 13.64 -1.09
N GLY A 69 -11.92 13.96 -0.54
CA GLY A 69 -12.58 15.25 -0.73
C GLY A 69 -11.67 16.47 -0.55
N PRO A 70 -10.94 16.62 0.56
CA PRO A 70 -10.01 17.73 0.77
C PRO A 70 -8.85 17.76 -0.23
N TYR A 71 -8.35 16.59 -0.61
CA TYR A 71 -7.29 16.48 -1.62
C TYR A 71 -7.80 16.94 -2.98
N ILE A 72 -8.97 16.46 -3.40
CA ILE A 72 -9.61 16.84 -4.66
C ILE A 72 -9.92 18.34 -4.70
N ALA A 73 -10.41 18.89 -3.59
CA ALA A 73 -10.70 20.33 -3.50
C ALA A 73 -9.44 21.18 -3.69
N LYS A 74 -8.28 20.69 -3.23
CA LYS A 74 -6.99 21.39 -3.35
C LYS A 74 -6.32 21.20 -4.70
N HIS A 75 -6.42 20.01 -5.30
CA HIS A 75 -5.66 19.61 -6.48
C HIS A 75 -6.51 19.43 -7.74
N GLY A 76 -7.84 19.54 -7.63
CA GLY A 76 -8.79 19.41 -8.73
C GLY A 76 -9.18 17.98 -9.08
N GLU A 77 -8.30 17.00 -8.78
CA GLU A 77 -8.49 15.58 -9.10
C GLU A 77 -8.00 14.67 -7.97
N PRO A 78 -8.48 13.43 -7.86
CA PRO A 78 -7.97 12.47 -6.88
C PRO A 78 -6.51 12.09 -7.19
N PRO A 79 -5.77 11.52 -6.23
CA PRO A 79 -4.45 10.99 -6.48
C PRO A 79 -4.49 9.84 -7.50
N ASN A 80 -3.36 9.51 -8.10
CA ASN A 80 -3.23 8.29 -8.88
C ASN A 80 -3.25 7.09 -7.94
N PHE A 81 -4.08 6.08 -8.26
CA PHE A 81 -4.16 4.86 -7.47
C PHE A 81 -3.41 3.72 -8.15
N ALA A 82 -2.73 2.92 -7.32
CA ALA A 82 -2.22 1.62 -7.69
C ALA A 82 -2.56 0.64 -6.57
N ALA A 83 -2.99 -0.57 -6.92
CA ALA A 83 -3.38 -1.56 -5.95
C ALA A 83 -2.37 -2.70 -5.81
N PHE A 84 -2.33 -3.28 -4.61
CA PHE A 84 -1.68 -4.56 -4.33
C PHE A 84 -2.65 -5.48 -3.58
N GLY A 85 -2.49 -6.79 -3.76
CA GLY A 85 -3.29 -7.81 -3.08
C GLY A 85 -2.69 -8.27 -1.75
N GLY A 86 -1.47 -7.82 -1.42
CA GLY A 86 -0.77 -8.14 -0.17
C GLY A 86 0.44 -7.26 0.06
N SER A 87 0.78 -7.00 1.33
CA SER A 87 1.93 -6.15 1.68
C SER A 87 3.25 -6.66 1.08
N GLU A 88 3.44 -7.97 0.97
CA GLU A 88 4.66 -8.56 0.38
C GLU A 88 4.72 -8.34 -1.13
N GLU A 89 3.59 -8.45 -1.82
CA GLU A 89 3.48 -8.10 -3.24
C GLU A 89 3.85 -6.64 -3.46
N GLY A 90 3.30 -5.74 -2.62
CA GLY A 90 3.59 -4.32 -2.68
C GLY A 90 5.09 -4.04 -2.51
N LEU A 91 5.72 -4.62 -1.49
CA LEU A 91 7.16 -4.45 -1.25
C LEU A 91 8.00 -5.00 -2.42
N THR A 92 7.61 -6.15 -2.97
CA THR A 92 8.29 -6.75 -4.12
C THR A 92 8.24 -5.85 -5.34
N LYS A 93 7.07 -5.27 -5.65
CA LYS A 93 6.91 -4.31 -6.75
C LYS A 93 7.82 -3.10 -6.58
N MET A 94 7.88 -2.54 -5.37
CA MET A 94 8.74 -1.38 -5.10
C MET A 94 10.24 -1.72 -5.19
N ARG A 95 10.66 -2.89 -4.71
CA ARG A 95 12.03 -3.37 -4.87
C ARG A 95 12.40 -3.59 -6.34
N ALA A 96 11.44 -3.96 -7.16
CA ALA A 96 11.59 -4.06 -8.61
C ALA A 96 11.61 -2.69 -9.33
N GLY A 97 11.55 -1.58 -8.59
CA GLY A 97 11.64 -0.23 -9.14
C GLY A 97 10.30 0.43 -9.42
N TYR A 98 9.17 -0.12 -8.96
CA TYR A 98 7.88 0.57 -9.06
C TYR A 98 7.87 1.80 -8.16
N VAL A 99 7.69 2.98 -8.77
CA VAL A 99 7.78 4.27 -8.07
C VAL A 99 6.40 4.69 -7.59
N ILE A 100 6.32 5.02 -6.31
CA ILE A 100 5.12 5.51 -5.62
C ILE A 100 5.48 6.70 -4.75
N ASP A 101 4.48 7.45 -4.32
CA ASP A 101 4.68 8.59 -3.40
C ASP A 101 4.22 8.24 -1.99
N VAL A 102 3.10 7.56 -1.86
CA VAL A 102 2.54 7.11 -0.58
C VAL A 102 2.09 5.65 -0.70
N ALA A 103 2.34 4.85 0.32
CA ALA A 103 1.89 3.47 0.40
C ALA A 103 1.08 3.21 1.67
N HIS A 104 0.17 2.23 1.59
CA HIS A 104 -0.72 1.84 2.68
C HIS A 104 -0.57 0.34 3.02
N PRO A 105 0.56 -0.09 3.59
CA PRO A 105 0.70 -1.46 4.09
C PRO A 105 -0.02 -1.62 5.43
N CYS A 106 -0.32 -2.87 5.80
CA CYS A 106 -0.69 -3.17 7.19
C CYS A 106 0.50 -2.95 8.12
N ASN A 107 0.24 -2.58 9.38
CA ASN A 107 1.29 -2.19 10.32
C ASN A 107 2.30 -3.32 10.59
N GLN A 108 1.90 -4.59 10.60
CA GLN A 108 2.81 -5.72 10.77
C GLN A 108 3.87 -5.84 9.66
N ALA A 109 3.64 -5.21 8.51
CA ALA A 109 4.61 -5.20 7.42
C ALA A 109 5.59 -4.02 7.51
N ILE A 110 5.26 -2.96 8.23
CA ILE A 110 6.04 -1.71 8.31
C ILE A 110 7.50 -1.96 8.67
N PRO A 111 7.87 -2.78 9.68
CA PRO A 111 9.28 -3.01 10.01
C PRO A 111 10.11 -3.51 8.83
N ARG A 112 9.55 -4.42 8.02
CA ARG A 112 10.23 -4.93 6.82
C ARG A 112 10.29 -3.90 5.69
N TRP A 113 9.26 -3.09 5.57
CA TRP A 113 9.21 -2.01 4.60
C TRP A 113 10.23 -0.93 4.93
N VAL A 114 10.34 -0.53 6.18
CA VAL A 114 11.36 0.41 6.68
C VAL A 114 12.77 -0.16 6.46
N ALA A 115 13.01 -1.41 6.83
CA ALA A 115 14.30 -2.08 6.65
C ALA A 115 14.72 -2.22 5.18
N SER A 116 13.78 -2.09 4.22
CA SER A 116 14.10 -2.08 2.79
C SER A 116 14.86 -0.83 2.32
N GLY A 117 14.86 0.24 3.13
CA GLY A 117 15.46 1.53 2.78
C GLY A 117 14.69 2.33 1.71
N LEU A 118 13.50 1.88 1.31
CA LEU A 118 12.69 2.54 0.27
C LEU A 118 11.82 3.67 0.83
N PHE A 119 11.69 3.76 2.16
CA PHE A 119 10.82 4.70 2.83
C PHE A 119 11.61 5.77 3.58
N ARG A 120 11.00 6.94 3.70
CA ARG A 120 11.50 8.05 4.51
C ARG A 120 10.65 8.21 5.75
N THR A 121 11.22 8.82 6.78
CA THR A 121 10.48 9.27 7.95
C THR A 121 9.41 10.29 7.56
N VAL A 122 8.32 10.27 8.30
CA VAL A 122 7.28 11.29 8.21
C VAL A 122 7.77 12.56 8.90
N ASP A 123 7.68 13.69 8.21
CA ASP A 123 7.92 15.02 8.79
C ASP A 123 6.62 15.48 9.47
N THR A 124 6.53 15.20 10.75
CA THR A 124 5.31 15.47 11.55
C THR A 124 5.04 16.97 11.70
N ASP A 125 6.03 17.82 11.58
CA ASP A 125 5.87 19.28 11.71
C ASP A 125 5.08 19.87 10.51
N LYS A 126 5.01 19.13 9.41
CA LYS A 126 4.20 19.49 8.24
C LYS A 126 2.74 19.02 8.33
N LEU A 127 2.40 18.26 9.35
CA LEU A 127 1.06 17.72 9.56
C LEU A 127 0.34 18.53 10.63
N SER A 128 -0.49 19.48 10.22
CA SER A 128 -1.18 20.42 11.14
C SER A 128 -2.07 19.75 12.18
N ASN A 129 -2.50 18.51 11.92
CA ASN A 129 -3.35 17.71 12.79
C ASN A 129 -2.61 16.52 13.41
N TRP A 130 -1.27 16.52 13.41
CA TRP A 130 -0.50 15.42 14.02
C TRP A 130 -0.79 15.22 15.50
N SER A 131 -1.03 16.30 16.24
CA SER A 131 -1.39 16.25 17.67
C SER A 131 -2.71 15.51 17.95
N ASP A 132 -3.57 15.39 16.93
CA ASP A 132 -4.88 14.73 17.06
C ASP A 132 -4.78 13.23 16.79
N VAL A 133 -3.63 12.77 16.28
CA VAL A 133 -3.39 11.34 16.01
C VAL A 133 -3.18 10.60 17.32
N ILE A 134 -3.96 9.54 17.53
CA ILE A 134 -3.91 8.71 18.74
C ILE A 134 -2.50 8.11 18.91
N PRO A 135 -1.78 8.42 20.01
CA PRO A 135 -0.38 8.00 20.17
C PRO A 135 -0.17 6.49 20.11
N SER A 136 -1.10 5.70 20.65
CA SER A 136 -1.00 4.23 20.63
C SER A 136 -1.12 3.62 19.22
N LEU A 137 -1.57 4.37 18.22
CA LEU A 137 -1.68 3.88 16.84
C LEU A 137 -0.42 4.16 16.01
N TRP A 138 0.33 5.23 16.29
CA TRP A 138 1.54 5.53 15.53
C TRP A 138 2.82 5.08 16.24
N ASN A 139 2.83 5.09 17.58
CA ASN A 139 4.00 4.71 18.39
C ASN A 139 4.05 3.20 18.63
N LEU A 140 3.98 2.42 17.57
CA LEU A 140 4.08 0.96 17.59
C LEU A 140 5.52 0.54 17.31
N GLU A 141 5.92 -0.61 17.88
CA GLU A 141 7.22 -1.21 17.61
C GLU A 141 7.44 -1.42 16.11
N GLY A 142 8.57 -0.96 15.61
CA GLY A 142 8.94 -1.03 14.19
C GLY A 142 8.32 0.05 13.29
N ASN A 143 7.34 0.81 13.78
CA ASN A 143 6.79 1.97 13.06
C ASN A 143 7.58 3.25 13.35
N VAL A 144 8.32 3.25 14.44
CA VAL A 144 9.19 4.33 14.89
C VAL A 144 10.63 3.81 14.98
N VAL A 145 11.55 4.48 14.29
CA VAL A 145 12.99 4.18 14.34
C VAL A 145 13.72 5.44 14.74
N ASP A 146 14.59 5.35 15.75
CA ASP A 146 15.32 6.49 16.31
C ASP A 146 14.41 7.68 16.68
N GLY A 147 13.25 7.40 17.25
CA GLY A 147 12.25 8.38 17.65
C GLY A 147 11.48 9.04 16.50
N LYS A 148 11.68 8.59 15.27
CA LYS A 148 11.04 9.17 14.08
C LYS A 148 9.99 8.22 13.50
N PRO A 149 8.74 8.65 13.29
CA PRO A 149 7.71 7.82 12.69
C PRO A 149 7.94 7.64 11.18
N TYR A 150 7.62 6.46 10.68
CA TYR A 150 7.64 6.12 9.26
C TYR A 150 6.26 6.00 8.66
N MET A 151 5.22 6.09 9.47
CA MET A 151 3.83 5.99 9.03
C MET A 151 2.93 7.02 9.71
N VAL A 152 1.83 7.32 9.06
CA VAL A 152 0.66 7.99 9.63
C VAL A 152 -0.46 6.96 9.66
N PRO A 153 -1.08 6.70 10.82
CA PRO A 153 -2.26 5.84 10.89
C PRO A 153 -3.38 6.41 10.01
N PHE A 154 -3.96 5.57 9.16
CA PHE A 154 -5.07 5.94 8.30
C PHE A 154 -6.38 5.34 8.80
N ASP A 155 -6.38 4.05 9.04
CA ASP A 155 -7.48 3.31 9.63
C ASP A 155 -6.95 2.23 10.57
N TRP A 156 -7.84 1.56 11.25
CA TRP A 156 -7.50 0.40 12.05
C TRP A 156 -8.61 -0.65 11.96
N GLY A 157 -8.22 -1.89 12.10
CA GLY A 157 -9.13 -3.02 12.08
C GLY A 157 -8.62 -4.14 12.98
N GLN A 158 -9.49 -5.08 13.23
CA GLN A 158 -9.17 -6.27 14.02
C GLN A 158 -9.45 -7.52 13.18
N THR A 159 -8.49 -8.42 13.11
CA THR A 159 -8.70 -9.76 12.57
C THR A 159 -9.26 -10.64 13.67
N SER A 160 -10.38 -11.28 13.40
CA SER A 160 -11.04 -12.18 14.33
C SER A 160 -11.64 -13.38 13.60
N ILE A 161 -11.97 -14.43 14.36
CA ILE A 161 -12.76 -15.55 13.83
C ILE A 161 -14.21 -15.11 13.79
N THR A 162 -14.85 -15.28 12.63
CA THR A 162 -16.29 -15.17 12.47
C THR A 162 -16.86 -16.59 12.39
N TYR A 163 -17.85 -16.90 13.21
CA TYR A 163 -18.46 -18.23 13.24
C TYR A 163 -19.99 -18.15 13.35
N ARG A 164 -20.64 -19.23 12.98
CA ARG A 164 -22.09 -19.43 13.12
C ARG A 164 -22.38 -19.98 14.52
N PRO A 165 -22.99 -19.21 15.45
CA PRO A 165 -23.22 -19.66 16.82
C PRO A 165 -24.24 -20.81 16.92
N ASP A 166 -25.08 -20.99 15.90
CA ASP A 166 -25.99 -22.11 15.78
C ASP A 166 -25.32 -23.43 15.31
N LEU A 167 -24.07 -23.35 14.80
CA LEU A 167 -23.30 -24.51 14.31
C LEU A 167 -22.04 -24.77 15.12
N VAL A 168 -21.60 -23.82 15.91
CA VAL A 168 -20.39 -23.92 16.74
C VAL A 168 -20.76 -23.87 18.19
N ASP A 169 -20.53 -24.99 18.88
CA ASP A 169 -20.75 -25.12 20.31
C ASP A 169 -19.43 -24.96 21.08
N TRP A 170 -19.30 -23.84 21.79
CA TRP A 170 -18.17 -23.57 22.67
C TRP A 170 -18.22 -24.33 23.99
N GLN A 171 -19.34 -25.00 24.30
CA GLN A 171 -19.52 -25.76 25.53
C GLN A 171 -19.22 -24.96 26.82
N GLY A 172 -19.54 -23.68 26.82
CA GLY A 172 -19.26 -22.76 27.93
C GLY A 172 -17.77 -22.42 28.13
N LYS A 173 -16.90 -22.79 27.18
CA LYS A 173 -15.51 -22.42 27.19
C LYS A 173 -15.32 -20.97 26.70
N GLU A 174 -14.22 -20.37 27.11
CA GLU A 174 -13.80 -19.06 26.59
C GLU A 174 -13.53 -19.14 25.09
N GLU A 175 -14.01 -18.15 24.34
CA GLU A 175 -13.77 -18.03 22.91
C GLU A 175 -12.27 -17.79 22.63
N SER A 176 -11.72 -18.56 21.71
CA SER A 176 -10.29 -18.49 21.40
C SER A 176 -10.00 -18.88 19.95
N TRP A 177 -8.80 -18.53 19.48
CA TRP A 177 -8.27 -18.98 18.21
C TRP A 177 -8.15 -20.50 18.09
N GLY A 178 -8.18 -21.22 19.22
CA GLY A 178 -8.20 -22.69 19.28
C GLY A 178 -9.32 -23.34 18.47
N LEU A 179 -10.38 -22.58 18.17
CA LEU A 179 -11.47 -23.06 17.31
C LEU A 179 -10.98 -23.53 15.92
N LEU A 180 -9.96 -22.88 15.37
CA LEU A 180 -9.42 -23.22 14.05
C LEU A 180 -8.70 -24.59 14.04
N TRP A 181 -8.35 -25.14 15.20
CA TRP A 181 -7.69 -26.44 15.36
C TRP A 181 -8.58 -27.47 16.06
N ASP A 182 -9.87 -27.17 16.26
CA ASP A 182 -10.80 -28.10 16.90
C ASP A 182 -11.22 -29.16 15.88
N GLU A 183 -10.83 -30.41 16.15
CA GLU A 183 -11.09 -31.55 15.27
C GLU A 183 -12.59 -31.74 14.96
N ARG A 184 -13.50 -31.26 15.82
CA ARG A 184 -14.96 -31.33 15.58
C ARG A 184 -15.37 -30.55 14.32
N TYR A 185 -14.57 -29.57 13.91
CA TYR A 185 -14.86 -28.69 12.77
C TYR A 185 -13.91 -28.90 11.58
N LYS A 186 -13.17 -30.00 11.58
CA LYS A 186 -12.27 -30.38 10.50
C LYS A 186 -12.98 -30.41 9.13
N GLY A 187 -12.44 -29.72 8.17
CA GLY A 187 -13.01 -29.59 6.82
C GLY A 187 -14.22 -28.66 6.71
N ARG A 188 -14.44 -27.81 7.74
CA ARG A 188 -15.49 -26.77 7.76
C ARG A 188 -14.93 -25.35 7.94
N LEU A 189 -13.63 -25.22 7.88
CA LEU A 189 -12.90 -23.96 8.01
C LEU A 189 -12.41 -23.50 6.64
#